data_67712da460ff5d0d5ef6e7fe5341c171
#
_entry.id   67712da460ff5d0d5ef6e7fe5341c171
#
_cell.length_a   1.000
_cell.length_b   1.000
_cell.length_c   1.000
_cell.angle_alpha   90.00
_cell.angle_beta   90.00
_cell.angle_gamma   90.00
#
_symmetry.space_group_name_H-M   'P 1'
#
loop_
_entity.id
_entity.type
_entity.pdbx_description
1 polymer ?
#
loop_
_entity_poly.entity_id
_entity_poly.type
_entity_poly.pdbx_seq_one_letter_code
_entity_poly.pdbx_strand_id
1 'polypeptide(L)'
;MKTTTISRLTSISLATLMLGGVSVNAIATPTTTTPAVQLVQATAKKRLVVMDFDYGTTNSYYTSYRGVGAAKGISELLINELVNNGTYTVVDRSKLEQVLKQENRSGTMDAGTAAEIGKKLGVDAVVIGTITKFNIDKQSGGGSFMGIGGGSQKTKATVQIDVRLIGTASGDILATAKAVGEADQSDSNFSVRGIGGNSGSSNEDGLLSAAVDKAVSQMVTKLAEVSKKLP
;
A
#
# COMPACT_ATOMS: atom_id res chain seq x y z
N MET A 1 -22.74 -22.87 -52.02
CA MET A 1 -24.14 -22.65 -52.46
C MET A 1 -24.79 -21.64 -51.54
N LYS A 2 -25.16 -20.53 -52.17
CA LYS A 2 -26.26 -19.59 -51.90
C LYS A 2 -26.21 -18.82 -50.59
N THR A 3 -25.74 -17.52 -50.56
CA THR A 3 -26.42 -16.25 -50.96
C THR A 3 -27.72 -16.03 -50.19
N THR A 4 -27.91 -14.88 -49.50
CA THR A 4 -28.48 -13.64 -50.02
C THR A 4 -28.76 -12.71 -48.83
N THR A 5 -28.21 -11.52 -48.63
CA THR A 5 -28.42 -10.20 -49.22
C THR A 5 -29.82 -9.59 -49.01
N ILE A 6 -29.78 -8.29 -48.76
CA ILE A 6 -30.73 -7.21 -49.08
C ILE A 6 -31.42 -6.58 -47.88
N SER A 7 -31.01 -5.35 -47.42
CA SER A 7 -31.25 -4.04 -48.01
C SER A 7 -32.74 -3.64 -48.07
N ARG A 8 -33.12 -2.54 -47.48
CA ARG A 8 -33.76 -1.43 -48.17
C ARG A 8 -33.97 -0.19 -47.30
N LEU A 9 -33.43 0.89 -47.80
CA LEU A 9 -33.88 2.26 -47.63
C LEU A 9 -35.35 2.44 -48.06
N THR A 10 -36.04 3.39 -47.43
CA THR A 10 -37.07 4.20 -48.11
C THR A 10 -37.11 5.61 -47.53
N SER A 11 -36.71 6.52 -48.36
CA SER A 11 -36.98 7.95 -48.33
C SER A 11 -38.35 8.18 -49.01
N ILE A 12 -39.14 9.15 -48.55
CA ILE A 12 -40.21 9.84 -49.29
C ILE A 12 -40.52 11.10 -48.46
N SER A 13 -40.20 12.28 -48.86
CA SER A 13 -40.75 13.16 -49.90
C SER A 13 -41.70 14.21 -49.32
N LEU A 14 -41.23 15.37 -49.34
CA LEU A 14 -41.70 16.73 -49.64
C LEU A 14 -43.22 16.89 -49.93
N ALA A 15 -43.84 17.78 -49.13
CA ALA A 15 -45.01 18.55 -49.63
C ALA A 15 -45.00 19.95 -49.00
N THR A 16 -44.74 20.91 -49.84
CA THR A 16 -44.90 22.34 -49.65
C THR A 16 -46.37 22.73 -49.72
N LEU A 17 -46.91 23.44 -48.74
CA LEU A 17 -48.11 24.26 -48.96
C LEU A 17 -47.96 25.60 -48.24
N MET A 18 -47.91 26.66 -49.01
CA MET A 18 -48.09 28.05 -48.64
C MET A 18 -49.54 28.33 -48.27
N LEU A 19 -49.85 29.08 -47.20
CA LEU A 19 -50.59 30.33 -47.16
C LEU A 19 -50.93 30.79 -45.73
N GLY A 20 -50.82 32.07 -45.47
CA GLY A 20 -51.63 32.74 -44.47
C GLY A 20 -50.84 33.28 -43.28
N GLY A 21 -50.45 34.57 -43.36
CA GLY A 21 -49.90 35.30 -42.24
C GLY A 21 -50.92 35.56 -41.13
N VAL A 22 -50.51 35.22 -39.92
CA VAL A 22 -51.05 35.79 -38.70
C VAL A 22 -49.89 36.11 -37.78
N SER A 23 -49.68 37.36 -37.51
CA SER A 23 -48.69 37.84 -36.54
C SER A 23 -49.11 37.39 -35.14
N VAL A 24 -48.55 36.34 -34.63
CA VAL A 24 -48.71 35.99 -33.21
C VAL A 24 -47.50 36.50 -32.46
N ASN A 25 -47.76 37.40 -31.53
CA ASN A 25 -46.78 37.84 -30.56
C ASN A 25 -46.13 36.65 -29.88
N ALA A 26 -44.85 36.47 -30.09
CA ALA A 26 -44.09 35.42 -29.40
C ALA A 26 -43.92 35.84 -27.94
N ILE A 27 -44.70 35.19 -27.09
CA ILE A 27 -44.44 35.19 -25.65
C ILE A 27 -43.18 34.37 -25.47
N ALA A 28 -42.07 35.03 -25.13
CA ALA A 28 -40.84 34.37 -24.78
C ALA A 28 -41.08 33.54 -23.52
N THR A 29 -41.16 32.22 -23.69
CA THR A 29 -41.10 31.29 -22.56
C THR A 29 -39.68 31.34 -21.98
N PRO A 30 -39.50 31.55 -20.68
CA PRO A 30 -38.20 31.48 -20.09
C PRO A 30 -37.68 30.02 -20.19
N THR A 31 -36.66 29.79 -21.00
CA THR A 31 -35.94 28.55 -21.04
C THR A 31 -35.26 28.38 -19.68
N THR A 32 -35.88 27.63 -18.79
CA THR A 32 -35.28 27.22 -17.52
C THR A 32 -34.17 26.25 -17.88
N THR A 33 -32.95 26.77 -18.01
CA THR A 33 -31.73 25.95 -18.13
C THR A 33 -31.54 25.31 -16.77
N THR A 34 -32.03 24.09 -16.60
CA THR A 34 -31.71 23.23 -15.47
C THR A 34 -30.20 22.97 -15.54
N PRO A 35 -29.41 23.39 -14.53
CA PRO A 35 -28.00 23.03 -14.54
C PRO A 35 -27.88 21.51 -14.51
N ALA A 36 -27.28 20.95 -15.54
CA ALA A 36 -26.91 19.54 -15.55
C ALA A 36 -25.98 19.31 -14.36
N VAL A 37 -26.51 18.70 -13.32
CA VAL A 37 -25.69 18.21 -12.21
C VAL A 37 -24.80 17.12 -12.82
N GLN A 38 -23.56 17.48 -13.12
CA GLN A 38 -22.54 16.49 -13.44
C GLN A 38 -22.33 15.67 -12.18
N LEU A 39 -22.92 14.48 -12.17
CA LEU A 39 -22.56 13.44 -11.23
C LEU A 39 -21.08 13.15 -11.47
N VAL A 40 -20.22 13.73 -10.63
CA VAL A 40 -18.84 13.32 -10.52
C VAL A 40 -18.92 11.85 -10.10
N GLN A 41 -18.71 10.95 -11.04
CA GLN A 41 -18.56 9.53 -10.73
C GLN A 41 -17.33 9.42 -9.85
N ALA A 42 -17.56 9.28 -8.54
CA ALA A 42 -16.52 8.89 -7.62
C ALA A 42 -15.98 7.55 -8.11
N THR A 43 -14.78 7.55 -8.68
CA THR A 43 -14.10 6.32 -9.07
C THR A 43 -14.04 5.42 -7.83
N ALA A 44 -14.69 4.26 -7.92
CA ALA A 44 -14.73 3.32 -6.81
C ALA A 44 -13.29 2.96 -6.43
N LYS A 45 -12.97 3.10 -5.15
CA LYS A 45 -11.63 2.75 -4.64
C LYS A 45 -11.35 1.28 -4.92
N LYS A 46 -10.15 0.98 -5.41
CA LYS A 46 -9.69 -0.40 -5.60
C LYS A 46 -9.66 -1.13 -4.26
N ARG A 47 -10.08 -2.38 -4.27
CA ARG A 47 -10.13 -3.22 -3.08
C ARG A 47 -8.85 -4.04 -2.97
N LEU A 48 -8.24 -4.04 -1.81
CA LEU A 48 -7.03 -4.80 -1.51
C LEU A 48 -7.25 -5.76 -0.35
N VAL A 49 -6.46 -6.81 -0.33
CA VAL A 49 -6.15 -7.59 0.88
C VAL A 49 -4.63 -7.62 1.06
N VAL A 50 -4.19 -7.49 2.30
CA VAL A 50 -2.77 -7.61 2.67
C VAL A 50 -2.58 -8.96 3.34
N MET A 51 -1.67 -9.77 2.78
CA MET A 51 -1.26 -11.05 3.37
C MET A 51 -0.29 -10.81 4.52
N ASP A 52 -0.13 -11.82 5.38
CA ASP A 52 0.94 -11.78 6.37
C ASP A 52 2.30 -11.69 5.70
N PHE A 53 3.13 -10.82 6.23
CA PHE A 53 4.49 -10.68 5.74
C PHE A 53 5.33 -11.88 6.17
N ASP A 54 6.31 -12.19 5.35
CA ASP A 54 7.32 -13.21 5.63
C ASP A 54 8.69 -12.57 5.82
N TYR A 55 9.61 -13.32 6.43
CA TYR A 55 11.00 -12.94 6.47
C TYR A 55 11.76 -13.57 5.30
N GLY A 56 12.37 -12.72 4.48
CA GLY A 56 13.43 -13.15 3.57
C GLY A 56 14.61 -13.68 4.38
N THR A 57 15.42 -14.52 3.77
CA THR A 57 16.60 -15.16 4.36
C THR A 57 17.62 -14.12 4.85
N THR A 58 17.39 -13.50 6.00
CA THR A 58 18.33 -12.57 6.61
C THR A 58 18.50 -12.88 8.08
N ASN A 59 19.74 -13.20 8.41
CA ASN A 59 20.32 -13.30 9.75
C ASN A 59 19.43 -13.97 10.82
N SER A 60 19.60 -15.25 11.01
CA SER A 60 18.78 -16.13 11.85
C SER A 60 18.65 -15.74 13.33
N TYR A 61 19.47 -14.82 13.84
CA TYR A 61 19.45 -14.43 15.25
C TYR A 61 18.19 -13.59 15.60
N TYR A 62 17.76 -12.68 14.72
CA TYR A 62 16.58 -11.86 14.96
C TYR A 62 15.27 -12.57 14.58
N THR A 63 15.33 -13.49 13.63
CA THR A 63 14.15 -14.26 13.19
C THR A 63 13.66 -15.25 14.25
N SER A 64 14.54 -15.80 15.08
CA SER A 64 14.15 -16.81 16.06
C SER A 64 13.41 -16.26 17.27
N TYR A 65 13.68 -15.04 17.70
CA TYR A 65 13.16 -14.50 18.95
C TYR A 65 12.01 -13.49 18.76
N ARG A 66 12.00 -12.72 17.66
CA ARG A 66 11.01 -11.67 17.37
C ARG A 66 10.23 -11.89 16.07
N GLY A 67 10.59 -12.92 15.32
CA GLY A 67 10.27 -13.05 13.91
C GLY A 67 8.79 -13.04 13.55
N VAL A 68 8.02 -13.97 14.05
CA VAL A 68 6.63 -14.15 13.60
C VAL A 68 5.73 -13.00 14.04
N GLY A 69 5.92 -12.50 15.26
CA GLY A 69 5.12 -11.40 15.79
C GLY A 69 5.37 -10.07 15.07
N ALA A 70 6.63 -9.76 14.75
CA ALA A 70 6.97 -8.51 14.09
C ALA A 70 6.50 -8.51 12.63
N ALA A 71 6.59 -9.61 11.90
CA ALA A 71 6.09 -9.71 10.54
C ALA A 71 4.58 -9.46 10.47
N LYS A 72 3.82 -10.08 11.38
CA LYS A 72 2.39 -9.84 11.53
C LYS A 72 2.11 -8.38 11.92
N GLY A 73 2.85 -7.83 12.89
CA GLY A 73 2.70 -6.44 13.32
C GLY A 73 2.93 -5.45 12.18
N ILE A 74 3.93 -5.67 11.33
CA ILE A 74 4.23 -4.81 10.18
C ILE A 74 3.10 -4.87 9.14
N SER A 75 2.54 -6.05 8.87
CA SER A 75 1.39 -6.16 7.95
C SER A 75 0.15 -5.45 8.51
N GLU A 76 -0.11 -5.51 9.80
CA GLU A 76 -1.20 -4.77 10.45
C GLU A 76 -1.00 -3.25 10.39
N LEU A 77 0.23 -2.77 10.65
CA LEU A 77 0.55 -1.35 10.50
C LEU A 77 0.33 -0.88 9.06
N LEU A 78 0.74 -1.68 8.08
CA LEU A 78 0.49 -1.35 6.67
C LEU A 78 -1.00 -1.28 6.35
N ILE A 79 -1.81 -2.20 6.86
CA ILE A 79 -3.28 -2.18 6.71
C ILE A 79 -3.84 -0.87 7.26
N ASN A 80 -3.49 -0.52 8.51
CA ASN A 80 -3.97 0.68 9.16
C ASN A 80 -3.59 1.95 8.38
N GLU A 81 -2.35 2.05 7.95
CA GLU A 81 -1.88 3.20 7.18
C GLU A 81 -2.50 3.29 5.77
N LEU A 82 -2.75 2.16 5.10
CA LEU A 82 -3.47 2.14 3.81
C LEU A 82 -4.92 2.60 3.97
N VAL A 83 -5.59 2.18 5.05
CA VAL A 83 -6.96 2.63 5.37
C VAL A 83 -6.98 4.13 5.67
N ASN A 84 -6.04 4.61 6.49
CA ASN A 84 -5.91 6.04 6.85
C ASN A 84 -5.60 6.90 5.62
N ASN A 85 -4.74 6.42 4.74
CA ASN A 85 -4.42 7.10 3.47
C ASN A 85 -5.64 7.23 2.55
N GLY A 86 -6.59 6.31 2.64
CA GLY A 86 -7.86 6.36 1.93
C GLY A 86 -7.80 6.08 0.43
N THR A 87 -6.66 5.70 -0.13
CA THR A 87 -6.50 5.36 -1.56
C THR A 87 -7.20 4.06 -1.90
N TYR A 88 -7.17 3.10 -0.99
CA TYR A 88 -7.73 1.77 -1.17
C TYR A 88 -8.84 1.45 -0.17
N THR A 89 -9.67 0.49 -0.51
CA THR A 89 -10.53 -0.21 0.45
C THR A 89 -9.83 -1.51 0.82
N VAL A 90 -9.43 -1.66 2.08
CA VAL A 90 -8.72 -2.86 2.54
C VAL A 90 -9.70 -3.84 3.16
N VAL A 91 -9.62 -5.12 2.77
CA VAL A 91 -10.43 -6.19 3.35
C VAL A 91 -9.88 -6.56 4.72
N ASP A 92 -10.79 -6.70 5.68
CA ASP A 92 -10.45 -7.05 7.05
C ASP A 92 -9.77 -8.42 7.15
N ARG A 93 -8.80 -8.50 8.07
CA ARG A 93 -7.99 -9.69 8.30
C ARG A 93 -8.81 -10.92 8.71
N SER A 94 -9.88 -10.74 9.48
CA SER A 94 -10.70 -11.86 9.91
C SER A 94 -11.35 -12.59 8.72
N LYS A 95 -11.72 -11.85 7.67
CA LYS A 95 -12.23 -12.44 6.42
C LYS A 95 -11.13 -13.21 5.68
N LEU A 96 -9.92 -12.67 5.63
CA LEU A 96 -8.78 -13.37 5.06
C LEU A 96 -8.53 -14.69 5.80
N GLU A 97 -8.44 -14.66 7.13
CA GLU A 97 -8.21 -15.84 7.96
C GLU A 97 -9.31 -16.91 7.79
N GLN A 98 -10.57 -16.50 7.64
CA GLN A 98 -11.67 -17.43 7.36
C GLN A 98 -11.46 -18.16 6.03
N VAL A 99 -11.12 -17.43 4.96
CA VAL A 99 -10.86 -18.03 3.64
C VAL A 99 -9.64 -18.94 3.69
N LEU A 100 -8.55 -18.53 4.35
CA LEU A 100 -7.36 -19.35 4.51
C LEU A 100 -7.64 -20.65 5.24
N LYS A 101 -8.44 -20.61 6.31
CA LYS A 101 -8.87 -21.81 7.04
C LYS A 101 -9.73 -22.75 6.18
N GLN A 102 -10.67 -22.19 5.42
CA GLN A 102 -11.51 -22.99 4.51
C GLN A 102 -10.69 -23.68 3.42
N GLU A 103 -9.62 -23.02 2.93
CA GLU A 103 -8.73 -23.56 1.92
C GLU A 103 -7.61 -24.45 2.51
N ASN A 104 -7.58 -24.61 3.83
CA ASN A 104 -6.54 -25.33 4.55
C ASN A 104 -5.13 -24.82 4.20
N ARG A 105 -4.99 -23.50 4.08
CA ARG A 105 -3.75 -22.82 3.69
C ARG A 105 -3.22 -21.96 4.84
N SER A 106 -1.89 -21.92 4.94
CA SER A 106 -1.19 -21.09 5.92
C SER A 106 0.22 -20.76 5.40
N GLY A 107 0.78 -19.65 5.89
CA GLY A 107 2.16 -19.25 5.59
C GLY A 107 2.31 -18.48 4.27
N THR A 108 3.53 -18.50 3.74
CA THR A 108 3.93 -17.80 2.52
C THR A 108 3.22 -18.36 1.31
N MET A 109 2.75 -17.48 0.44
CA MET A 109 2.02 -17.87 -0.76
C MET A 109 2.73 -17.37 -2.01
N ASP A 110 2.68 -18.18 -3.06
CA ASP A 110 3.04 -17.76 -4.40
C ASP A 110 1.95 -16.82 -4.99
N ALA A 111 2.29 -16.14 -6.10
CA ALA A 111 1.42 -15.17 -6.72
C ALA A 111 0.09 -15.78 -7.21
N GLY A 112 0.13 -17.02 -7.73
CA GLY A 112 -1.06 -17.71 -8.23
C GLY A 112 -2.04 -18.01 -7.11
N THR A 113 -1.54 -18.62 -6.04
CA THR A 113 -2.34 -18.91 -4.83
C THR A 113 -2.92 -17.65 -4.20
N ALA A 114 -2.13 -16.58 -4.11
CA ALA A 114 -2.60 -15.30 -3.59
C ALA A 114 -3.72 -14.71 -4.45
N ALA A 115 -3.60 -14.80 -5.78
CA ALA A 115 -4.66 -14.36 -6.68
C ALA A 115 -5.96 -15.14 -6.51
N GLU A 116 -5.89 -16.46 -6.31
CA GLU A 116 -7.06 -17.31 -6.02
C GLU A 116 -7.77 -16.89 -4.72
N ILE A 117 -7.01 -16.68 -3.65
CA ILE A 117 -7.55 -16.18 -2.38
C ILE A 117 -8.19 -14.80 -2.57
N GLY A 118 -7.51 -13.90 -3.29
CA GLY A 118 -8.04 -12.57 -3.62
C GLY A 118 -9.36 -12.61 -4.39
N LYS A 119 -9.48 -13.52 -5.37
CA LYS A 119 -10.76 -13.75 -6.09
C LYS A 119 -11.89 -14.16 -5.14
N LYS A 120 -11.63 -15.06 -4.21
CA LYS A 120 -12.61 -15.50 -3.22
C LYS A 120 -13.03 -14.38 -2.27
N LEU A 121 -12.11 -13.47 -1.95
CA LEU A 121 -12.38 -12.28 -1.14
C LEU A 121 -13.06 -11.15 -1.92
N GLY A 122 -13.14 -11.26 -3.25
CA GLY A 122 -13.71 -10.23 -4.12
C GLY A 122 -12.89 -8.94 -4.09
N VAL A 123 -11.55 -9.05 -4.11
CA VAL A 123 -10.63 -7.90 -4.16
C VAL A 123 -9.97 -7.79 -5.53
N ASP A 124 -9.57 -6.57 -5.90
CA ASP A 124 -8.91 -6.30 -7.18
C ASP A 124 -7.44 -6.74 -7.17
N ALA A 125 -6.79 -6.64 -6.01
CA ALA A 125 -5.40 -7.04 -5.88
C ALA A 125 -5.06 -7.55 -4.47
N VAL A 126 -3.98 -8.32 -4.39
CA VAL A 126 -3.40 -8.87 -3.16
C VAL A 126 -2.00 -8.30 -2.96
N VAL A 127 -1.72 -7.87 -1.74
CA VAL A 127 -0.40 -7.41 -1.31
C VAL A 127 0.33 -8.56 -0.61
N ILE A 128 1.46 -8.97 -1.16
CA ILE A 128 2.39 -9.91 -0.53
C ILE A 128 3.64 -9.16 -0.14
N GLY A 129 4.03 -9.22 1.13
CA GLY A 129 5.19 -8.53 1.66
C GLY A 129 6.26 -9.47 2.20
N THR A 130 7.52 -9.07 2.05
CA THR A 130 8.67 -9.76 2.61
C THR A 130 9.54 -8.74 3.34
N ILE A 131 9.90 -9.04 4.59
CA ILE A 131 10.86 -8.26 5.36
C ILE A 131 12.24 -8.78 4.98
N THR A 132 13.00 -7.98 4.24
CA THR A 132 14.29 -8.39 3.69
C THR A 132 15.47 -7.85 4.51
N LYS A 133 15.22 -6.89 5.40
CA LYS A 133 16.18 -6.44 6.39
C LYS A 133 15.47 -6.04 7.69
N PHE A 134 15.99 -6.53 8.79
CA PHE A 134 15.47 -6.22 10.12
C PHE A 134 16.62 -6.38 11.12
N ASN A 135 17.40 -5.32 11.31
CA ASN A 135 18.61 -5.38 12.13
C ASN A 135 18.87 -4.11 12.93
N ILE A 136 19.69 -4.28 13.95
CA ILE A 136 20.28 -3.20 14.74
C ILE A 136 21.79 -3.30 14.61
N ASP A 137 22.39 -2.23 14.16
CA ASP A 137 23.84 -2.07 14.07
C ASP A 137 24.31 -1.13 15.19
N LYS A 138 25.33 -1.57 15.95
CA LYS A 138 25.95 -0.76 17.01
C LYS A 138 27.40 -0.45 16.62
N GLN A 139 27.70 0.83 16.62
CA GLN A 139 29.08 1.32 16.42
C GLN A 139 29.52 2.03 17.68
N SER A 140 30.64 1.63 18.21
CA SER A 140 31.25 2.28 19.36
C SER A 140 32.64 2.82 18.99
N GLY A 141 32.90 4.03 19.39
CA GLY A 141 34.21 4.67 19.24
C GLY A 141 34.56 5.39 20.52
N GLY A 142 35.83 5.37 20.90
CA GLY A 142 36.29 6.08 22.08
C GLY A 142 37.80 5.97 22.28
N GLY A 143 38.34 6.82 23.07
CA GLY A 143 39.76 6.85 23.43
C GLY A 143 39.98 7.46 24.80
N SER A 144 41.10 7.13 25.41
CA SER A 144 41.54 7.77 26.67
C SER A 144 42.97 8.21 26.57
N PHE A 145 43.26 9.38 27.14
CA PHE A 145 44.60 9.93 27.28
C PHE A 145 44.77 10.56 28.66
N MET A 146 45.83 10.23 29.35
CA MET A 146 46.16 10.74 30.69
C MET A 146 45.03 10.66 31.74
N GLY A 147 44.25 9.58 31.72
CA GLY A 147 43.14 9.37 32.67
C GLY A 147 41.86 10.14 32.36
N ILE A 148 41.81 10.83 31.21
CA ILE A 148 40.59 11.44 30.67
C ILE A 148 40.18 10.61 29.46
N GLY A 149 38.98 10.06 29.47
CA GLY A 149 38.45 9.24 28.40
C GLY A 149 37.06 9.68 27.98
N GLY A 150 36.78 9.49 26.73
CA GLY A 150 35.41 9.68 26.18
C GLY A 150 35.12 8.65 25.11
N GLY A 151 33.88 8.30 24.97
CA GLY A 151 33.38 7.40 23.95
C GLY A 151 32.03 7.83 23.47
N SER A 152 31.71 7.41 22.24
CA SER A 152 30.38 7.54 21.67
C SER A 152 29.91 6.17 21.18
N GLN A 153 28.67 5.90 21.37
CA GLN A 153 28.00 4.72 20.81
C GLN A 153 26.88 5.20 19.93
N LYS A 154 26.87 4.73 18.70
CA LYS A 154 25.78 4.96 17.76
C LYS A 154 25.07 3.63 17.52
N THR A 155 23.76 3.63 17.78
CA THR A 155 22.88 2.49 17.51
C THR A 155 21.97 2.86 16.33
N LYS A 156 21.94 2.03 15.29
CA LYS A 156 21.13 2.24 14.11
C LYS A 156 20.23 1.03 13.88
N ALA A 157 18.92 1.24 13.82
CA ALA A 157 17.97 0.26 13.39
C ALA A 157 17.65 0.45 11.90
N THR A 158 17.58 -0.65 11.15
CA THR A 158 17.21 -0.66 9.74
C THR A 158 16.17 -1.72 9.48
N VAL A 159 15.06 -1.31 8.85
CA VAL A 159 13.99 -2.21 8.41
C VAL A 159 13.77 -2.00 6.92
N GLN A 160 13.81 -3.09 6.14
CA GLN A 160 13.51 -3.08 4.72
C GLN A 160 12.36 -4.02 4.43
N ILE A 161 11.39 -3.51 3.69
CA ILE A 161 10.18 -4.21 3.29
C ILE A 161 10.12 -4.19 1.77
N ASP A 162 9.97 -5.35 1.17
CA ASP A 162 9.73 -5.52 -0.25
C ASP A 162 8.31 -6.07 -0.44
N VAL A 163 7.52 -5.42 -1.29
CA VAL A 163 6.11 -5.75 -1.52
C VAL A 163 5.86 -6.00 -3.00
N ARG A 164 5.02 -6.97 -3.28
CA ARG A 164 4.45 -7.27 -4.60
C ARG A 164 2.95 -7.09 -4.56
N LEU A 165 2.41 -6.40 -5.54
CA LEU A 165 0.98 -6.25 -5.76
C LEU A 165 0.55 -7.20 -6.87
N ILE A 166 -0.29 -8.16 -6.54
CA ILE A 166 -0.75 -9.23 -7.44
C ILE A 166 -2.18 -8.92 -7.87
N GLY A 167 -2.42 -8.83 -9.17
CA GLY A 167 -3.76 -8.70 -9.70
C GLY A 167 -4.56 -9.99 -9.58
N THR A 168 -5.76 -9.92 -9.03
CA THR A 168 -6.58 -11.12 -8.83
C THR A 168 -7.15 -11.66 -10.13
N ALA A 169 -7.40 -10.81 -11.13
CA ALA A 169 -7.97 -11.23 -12.40
C ALA A 169 -7.04 -12.20 -13.18
N SER A 170 -5.76 -11.83 -13.31
CA SER A 170 -4.76 -12.57 -14.10
C SER A 170 -3.76 -13.38 -13.27
N GLY A 171 -3.53 -13.00 -12.01
CA GLY A 171 -2.45 -13.54 -11.18
C GLY A 171 -1.08 -12.88 -11.44
N ASP A 172 -1.03 -11.84 -12.27
CA ASP A 172 0.21 -11.14 -12.61
C ASP A 172 0.66 -10.21 -11.50
N ILE A 173 1.98 -9.97 -11.45
CA ILE A 173 2.55 -8.92 -10.60
C ILE A 173 2.32 -7.57 -11.28
N LEU A 174 1.39 -6.79 -10.76
CA LEU A 174 1.03 -5.47 -11.27
C LEU A 174 2.08 -4.42 -10.90
N ALA A 175 2.69 -4.57 -9.74
CA ALA A 175 3.73 -3.66 -9.26
C ALA A 175 4.59 -4.31 -8.18
N THR A 176 5.80 -3.76 -8.02
CA THR A 176 6.67 -4.03 -6.89
C THR A 176 7.07 -2.73 -6.22
N ALA A 177 7.22 -2.75 -4.91
CA ALA A 177 7.69 -1.61 -4.15
C ALA A 177 8.67 -2.06 -3.07
N LYS A 178 9.70 -1.26 -2.84
CA LYS A 178 10.66 -1.42 -1.76
C LYS A 178 10.63 -0.18 -0.88
N ALA A 179 10.61 -0.37 0.43
CA ALA A 179 10.72 0.70 1.41
C ALA A 179 11.82 0.39 2.43
N VAL A 180 12.53 1.41 2.85
CA VAL A 180 13.59 1.30 3.87
C VAL A 180 13.34 2.34 4.93
N GLY A 181 13.18 1.91 6.17
CA GLY A 181 13.12 2.77 7.33
C GLY A 181 14.40 2.66 8.14
N GLU A 182 14.92 3.78 8.58
CA GLU A 182 16.10 3.86 9.41
C GLU A 182 15.84 4.78 10.61
N ALA A 183 16.28 4.35 11.78
CA ALA A 183 16.29 5.17 12.98
C ALA A 183 17.64 5.00 13.67
N ASP A 184 18.18 6.08 14.19
CA ASP A 184 19.46 6.08 14.88
C ASP A 184 19.39 6.86 16.17
N GLN A 185 20.21 6.43 17.13
CA GLN A 185 20.43 7.07 18.41
C GLN A 185 21.92 7.11 18.67
N SER A 186 22.37 8.25 19.18
CA SER A 186 23.76 8.42 19.58
C SER A 186 23.83 8.69 21.08
N ASP A 187 24.61 7.87 21.76
CA ASP A 187 24.89 7.99 23.18
C ASP A 187 26.35 8.38 23.38
N SER A 188 26.64 9.25 24.35
CA SER A 188 27.97 9.64 24.69
C SER A 188 28.29 9.34 26.16
N ASN A 189 29.47 8.83 26.40
CA ASN A 189 30.00 8.66 27.75
C ASN A 189 31.30 9.46 27.93
N PHE A 190 31.46 10.02 29.11
CA PHE A 190 32.64 10.77 29.48
C PHE A 190 33.11 10.29 30.84
N SER A 191 34.43 10.05 30.99
CA SER A 191 35.01 9.67 32.24
C SER A 191 36.28 10.44 32.51
N VAL A 192 36.47 10.85 33.77
CA VAL A 192 37.72 11.47 34.29
C VAL A 192 38.21 10.63 35.46
N ARG A 193 39.41 10.08 35.36
CA ARG A 193 40.05 9.24 36.41
C ARG A 193 39.15 8.10 36.91
N GLY A 194 38.36 7.46 36.01
CA GLY A 194 37.50 6.34 36.38
C GLY A 194 36.16 6.73 37.02
N ILE A 195 35.87 8.02 37.18
CA ILE A 195 34.57 8.52 37.58
C ILE A 195 33.92 9.10 36.31
N GLY A 196 32.87 8.49 35.83
CA GLY A 196 32.23 8.90 34.62
C GLY A 196 30.70 8.77 34.68
N GLY A 197 30.03 9.54 33.83
CA GLY A 197 28.60 9.45 33.59
C GLY A 197 28.35 8.86 32.20
N ASN A 198 27.34 8.05 32.09
CA ASN A 198 26.78 7.59 30.82
C ASN A 198 25.46 8.33 30.57
N SER A 199 25.37 9.06 29.49
CA SER A 199 24.11 9.65 29.08
C SER A 199 23.59 8.91 27.84
N GLY A 200 22.59 8.08 28.05
CA GLY A 200 21.91 7.34 27.04
C GLY A 200 21.56 5.91 27.48
N SER A 201 20.36 5.51 27.22
CA SER A 201 19.96 4.12 27.26
C SER A 201 19.59 3.70 25.84
N SER A 202 20.21 2.66 25.33
CA SER A 202 19.86 2.12 24.01
C SER A 202 18.45 1.54 24.05
N ASN A 203 17.48 2.29 23.57
CA ASN A 203 16.11 1.81 23.39
C ASN A 203 15.99 1.15 22.00
N GLU A 204 16.53 -0.05 21.88
CA GLU A 204 16.54 -0.81 20.62
C GLU A 204 15.14 -1.04 20.07
N ASP A 205 14.18 -1.33 20.95
CA ASP A 205 12.79 -1.57 20.54
C ASP A 205 12.14 -0.31 20.00
N GLY A 206 12.39 0.83 20.61
CA GLY A 206 11.92 2.12 20.12
C GLY A 206 12.55 2.50 18.78
N LEU A 207 13.84 2.20 18.59
CA LEU A 207 14.49 2.44 17.30
C LEU A 207 13.94 1.54 16.20
N LEU A 208 13.73 0.25 16.50
CA LEU A 208 13.11 -0.67 15.54
C LEU A 208 11.67 -0.23 15.18
N SER A 209 10.89 0.17 16.18
CA SER A 209 9.55 0.70 15.94
C SER A 209 9.57 1.92 15.03
N ALA A 210 10.44 2.89 15.32
CA ALA A 210 10.59 4.09 14.49
C ALA A 210 11.07 3.76 13.07
N ALA A 211 11.92 2.76 12.89
CA ALA A 211 12.34 2.29 11.57
C ALA A 211 11.19 1.61 10.83
N VAL A 212 10.38 0.80 11.50
CA VAL A 212 9.17 0.17 10.93
C VAL A 212 8.20 1.24 10.46
N ASP A 213 7.88 2.23 11.30
CA ASP A 213 6.93 3.29 10.97
C ASP A 213 7.36 4.05 9.70
N LYS A 214 8.66 4.38 9.60
CA LYS A 214 9.21 5.03 8.40
C LYS A 214 9.12 4.14 7.15
N ALA A 215 9.43 2.85 7.28
CA ALA A 215 9.32 1.91 6.16
C ALA A 215 7.87 1.75 5.71
N VAL A 216 6.92 1.61 6.64
CA VAL A 216 5.49 1.48 6.33
C VAL A 216 4.95 2.75 5.68
N SER A 217 5.24 3.94 6.20
CA SER A 217 4.80 5.20 5.61
C SER A 217 5.31 5.39 4.17
N GLN A 218 6.58 5.05 3.90
CA GLN A 218 7.12 5.06 2.55
C GLN A 218 6.42 4.04 1.65
N MET A 219 6.10 2.85 2.17
CA MET A 219 5.42 1.81 1.41
C MET A 219 4.02 2.25 1.01
N VAL A 220 3.25 2.86 1.92
CA VAL A 220 1.91 3.40 1.64
C VAL A 220 1.96 4.44 0.54
N THR A 221 2.91 5.37 0.59
CA THR A 221 3.10 6.38 -0.46
C THR A 221 3.32 5.74 -1.83
N LYS A 222 4.21 4.74 -1.91
CA LYS A 222 4.49 4.02 -3.16
C LYS A 222 3.29 3.22 -3.68
N LEU A 223 2.56 2.56 -2.79
CA LEU A 223 1.35 1.84 -3.15
C LEU A 223 0.24 2.80 -3.61
N ALA A 224 0.10 3.97 -2.99
CA ALA A 224 -0.85 4.98 -3.44
C ALA A 224 -0.55 5.51 -4.85
N GLU A 225 0.72 5.66 -5.21
CA GLU A 225 1.12 6.03 -6.59
C GLU A 225 0.75 4.94 -7.60
N VAL A 226 0.90 3.68 -7.22
CA VAL A 226 0.56 2.53 -8.07
C VAL A 226 -0.95 2.42 -8.30
N SER A 227 -1.79 2.87 -7.37
CA SER A 227 -3.26 2.80 -7.51
C SER A 227 -3.78 3.41 -8.80
N LYS A 228 -3.11 4.46 -9.28
CA LYS A 228 -3.44 5.16 -10.53
C LYS A 228 -3.16 4.33 -11.79
N LYS A 229 -2.38 3.26 -11.65
CA LYS A 229 -1.97 2.37 -12.76
C LYS A 229 -2.72 1.05 -12.75
N LEU A 230 -3.55 0.80 -11.72
CA LEU A 230 -4.36 -0.41 -11.63
C LEU A 230 -5.53 -0.34 -12.62
N PRO A 231 -5.80 -1.44 -13.35
CA PRO A 231 -6.88 -1.52 -14.34
C PRO A 231 -8.28 -1.36 -13.72
#